data_eccdcd01008f02536059d238943f3ca1
#
_entry.id   eccdcd01008f02536059d238943f3ca1
#
_cell.length_a   1.000
_cell.length_b   1.000
_cell.length_c   1.000
_cell.angle_alpha   90.00
_cell.angle_beta   90.00
_cell.angle_gamma   90.00
#
_symmetry.space_group_name_H-M   'P 1'
#
loop_
_entity.id
_entity.type
_entity.pdbx_description
1 polymer ?
#
loop_
_entity_poly.entity_id
_entity_poly.type
_entity_poly.pdbx_seq_one_letter_code
_entity_poly.pdbx_strand_id
1 'polypeptide(L)'
;SLVVAFSEEEMEKVRQLYDQGVQNGVPGMELLGRDATLEKQPGLAENTVGSLWAPTGAITCPYEMTIACAENAHDNGVEFYFDFRAEKITTLRDAVEVEDDNNVLFRSRYVVNAAGIHADEISRMMGDDSFTIDGRKGEYILLDRSASGFVQRVVFQAPSALGKGVLVSPTVDGNAFVGPTAVDHSDKEDTSVTQQGIDALKAAGRKSMPDVPLNRPITSFAGVRAVPSTGDFILGQSAANPRLIQAAGISSPGLSSTPAIAMETVESLRKAGLQLQPRGDFNPVREHEKAFRNMTEEEREAAIAKDPRYGRIICRCESVTEAEIVHAIERTLGKPTLDGVKRRTRAGMGRCQGGFCAPRVMELIAQYGGVPMEKITKNGGASRLIVGRTRKEERKK
;
A
#
# COMPACT_ATOMS: atom_id res chain seq x y z
N SER A 1 9.61 1.24 17.11
CA SER A 1 8.83 2.47 16.97
C SER A 1 8.75 3.22 18.29
N LEU A 2 8.57 4.53 18.21
CA LEU A 2 8.44 5.43 19.34
C LEU A 2 7.10 6.17 19.27
N VAL A 3 6.35 6.23 20.38
CA VAL A 3 5.25 7.18 20.55
C VAL A 3 5.76 8.26 21.51
N VAL A 4 6.03 9.45 20.98
CA VAL A 4 6.73 10.53 21.69
C VAL A 4 5.74 11.52 22.30
N ALA A 5 5.99 11.89 23.54
CA ALA A 5 5.29 12.96 24.26
C ALA A 5 6.13 14.23 24.29
N PHE A 6 5.52 15.37 23.98
CA PHE A 6 6.12 16.70 23.99
C PHE A 6 5.57 17.58 25.13
N SER A 7 4.74 17.02 26.00
CA SER A 7 4.25 17.62 27.26
C SER A 7 3.92 16.53 28.27
N GLU A 8 3.76 16.88 29.52
CA GLU A 8 3.33 15.91 30.56
C GLU A 8 1.91 15.40 30.31
N GLU A 9 1.01 16.21 29.76
CA GLU A 9 -0.33 15.75 29.35
C GLU A 9 -0.24 14.68 28.27
N GLU A 10 0.63 14.87 27.27
CA GLU A 10 0.87 13.85 26.23
C GLU A 10 1.52 12.60 26.82
N MET A 11 2.41 12.76 27.84
CA MET A 11 3.05 11.61 28.49
C MET A 11 2.04 10.74 29.26
N GLU A 12 1.00 11.33 29.82
CA GLU A 12 -0.07 10.57 30.46
C GLU A 12 -0.83 9.68 29.44
N LYS A 13 -1.11 10.20 28.25
CA LYS A 13 -1.68 9.40 27.14
C LYS A 13 -0.75 8.27 26.69
N VAL A 14 0.55 8.53 26.70
CA VAL A 14 1.58 7.53 26.38
C VAL A 14 1.61 6.41 27.41
N ARG A 15 1.42 6.71 28.72
CA ARG A 15 1.29 5.70 29.80
C ARG A 15 0.05 4.83 29.57
N GLN A 16 -1.10 5.43 29.26
CA GLN A 16 -2.33 4.69 28.96
C GLN A 16 -2.15 3.72 27.76
N LEU A 17 -1.43 4.15 26.71
CA LEU A 17 -1.08 3.28 25.60
C LEU A 17 -0.16 2.12 26.02
N TYR A 18 0.79 2.39 26.93
CA TYR A 18 1.63 1.34 27.49
C TYR A 18 0.80 0.29 28.23
N ASP A 19 -0.10 0.72 29.11
CA ASP A 19 -0.97 -0.19 29.88
C ASP A 19 -1.86 -1.02 28.96
N GLN A 20 -2.44 -0.41 27.92
CA GLN A 20 -3.20 -1.10 26.91
C GLN A 20 -2.35 -2.13 26.15
N GLY A 21 -1.14 -1.75 25.78
CA GLY A 21 -0.22 -2.65 25.08
C GLY A 21 0.20 -3.85 25.94
N VAL A 22 0.40 -3.66 27.26
CA VAL A 22 0.65 -4.74 28.21
C VAL A 22 -0.55 -5.69 28.27
N GLN A 23 -1.77 -5.17 28.37
CA GLN A 23 -3.01 -5.97 28.33
C GLN A 23 -3.15 -6.77 27.04
N ASN A 24 -2.72 -6.21 25.92
CA ASN A 24 -2.72 -6.85 24.62
C ASN A 24 -1.54 -7.83 24.41
N GLY A 25 -0.66 -7.99 25.40
CA GLY A 25 0.46 -8.92 25.33
C GLY A 25 1.61 -8.48 24.38
N VAL A 26 1.75 -7.17 24.10
CA VAL A 26 2.85 -6.68 23.25
C VAL A 26 4.18 -6.84 24.00
N PRO A 27 5.14 -7.61 23.44
CA PRO A 27 6.37 -7.92 24.17
C PRO A 27 7.38 -6.76 24.16
N GLY A 28 8.13 -6.63 25.26
CA GLY A 28 9.31 -5.77 25.33
C GLY A 28 9.06 -4.28 25.26
N MET A 29 7.85 -3.81 25.48
CA MET A 29 7.55 -2.38 25.55
C MET A 29 8.20 -1.72 26.79
N GLU A 30 8.65 -0.49 26.62
CA GLU A 30 9.27 0.31 27.68
C GLU A 30 8.75 1.75 27.63
N LEU A 31 8.53 2.31 28.82
CA LEU A 31 8.37 3.75 29.00
C LEU A 31 9.75 4.37 29.19
N LEU A 32 10.16 5.22 28.25
CA LEU A 32 11.44 5.89 28.26
C LEU A 32 11.30 7.35 28.73
N GLY A 33 12.22 7.76 29.57
CA GLY A 33 12.42 9.18 29.88
C GLY A 33 13.08 9.90 28.69
N ARG A 34 13.22 11.23 28.84
CA ARG A 34 13.74 12.14 27.81
C ARG A 34 15.07 11.67 27.22
N ASP A 35 16.08 11.44 28.05
CA ASP A 35 17.44 11.15 27.56
C ASP A 35 17.50 9.83 26.77
N ALA A 36 16.87 8.78 27.29
CA ALA A 36 16.77 7.48 26.59
C ALA A 36 15.96 7.58 25.28
N THR A 37 14.94 8.45 25.23
CA THR A 37 14.17 8.73 24.00
C THR A 37 15.06 9.40 22.96
N LEU A 38 15.84 10.41 23.35
CA LEU A 38 16.75 11.13 22.46
C LEU A 38 17.91 10.26 21.98
N GLU A 39 18.38 9.31 22.79
CA GLU A 39 19.36 8.31 22.38
C GLU A 39 18.79 7.38 21.29
N LYS A 40 17.54 6.91 21.45
CA LYS A 40 16.88 6.04 20.44
C LYS A 40 16.62 6.77 19.13
N GLN A 41 16.25 8.05 19.18
CA GLN A 41 15.99 8.89 18.01
C GLN A 41 16.58 10.29 18.23
N PRO A 42 17.79 10.53 17.75
CA PRO A 42 18.39 11.87 17.74
C PRO A 42 17.56 12.85 16.88
N GLY A 43 17.65 14.14 17.21
CA GLY A 43 16.98 15.21 16.46
C GLY A 43 15.48 15.37 16.74
N LEU A 44 14.96 14.72 17.78
CA LEU A 44 13.65 15.07 18.34
C LEU A 44 13.67 16.47 18.96
N ALA A 45 12.50 17.08 19.06
CA ALA A 45 12.35 18.42 19.62
C ALA A 45 12.83 18.51 21.07
N GLU A 46 13.40 19.68 21.47
CA GLU A 46 13.97 19.90 22.78
C GLU A 46 12.96 19.73 23.93
N ASN A 47 11.68 19.98 23.69
CA ASN A 47 10.60 19.78 24.63
C ASN A 47 10.09 18.32 24.72
N THR A 48 10.84 17.36 24.21
CA THR A 48 10.55 15.92 24.39
C THR A 48 10.58 15.60 25.90
N VAL A 49 9.50 15.02 26.41
CA VAL A 49 9.36 14.57 27.81
C VAL A 49 9.76 13.11 27.96
N GLY A 50 9.31 12.26 27.01
CA GLY A 50 9.59 10.82 27.01
C GLY A 50 8.85 10.13 25.88
N SER A 51 8.84 8.80 25.90
CA SER A 51 8.16 8.01 24.89
C SER A 51 7.76 6.62 25.38
N LEU A 52 6.84 6.00 24.64
CA LEU A 52 6.66 4.54 24.60
C LEU A 52 7.56 3.98 23.50
N TRP A 53 8.46 3.10 23.89
CA TRP A 53 9.28 2.31 23.00
C TRP A 53 8.65 0.95 22.75
N ALA A 54 8.39 0.60 21.47
CA ALA A 54 7.95 -0.72 21.04
C ALA A 54 9.02 -1.34 20.13
N PRO A 55 9.90 -2.22 20.66
CA PRO A 55 11.07 -2.76 19.94
C PRO A 55 10.66 -3.68 18.78
N THR A 56 9.55 -4.36 18.89
CA THR A 56 9.02 -5.26 17.86
C THR A 56 8.31 -4.55 16.71
N GLY A 57 8.11 -3.22 16.82
CA GLY A 57 7.55 -2.42 15.73
C GLY A 57 8.49 -2.41 14.52
N ALA A 58 7.95 -2.78 13.35
CA ALA A 58 8.68 -2.85 12.09
C ALA A 58 7.97 -2.06 10.98
N ILE A 59 8.65 -1.91 9.86
CA ILE A 59 8.09 -1.30 8.64
C ILE A 59 8.13 -2.33 7.51
N THR A 60 7.17 -2.25 6.60
CA THR A 60 7.10 -3.07 5.38
C THR A 60 6.67 -2.21 4.20
N CYS A 61 6.97 -2.68 2.99
CA CYS A 61 6.46 -2.07 1.78
C CYS A 61 5.03 -2.58 1.49
N PRO A 62 3.99 -1.73 1.55
CA PRO A 62 2.61 -2.20 1.44
C PRO A 62 2.29 -2.76 0.05
N TYR A 63 2.80 -2.14 -1.01
CA TYR A 63 2.52 -2.63 -2.38
C TYR A 63 3.31 -3.90 -2.70
N GLU A 64 4.54 -4.08 -2.21
CA GLU A 64 5.28 -5.33 -2.41
C GLU A 64 4.60 -6.50 -1.68
N MET A 65 4.13 -6.30 -0.46
CA MET A 65 3.38 -7.30 0.29
C MET A 65 2.09 -7.69 -0.46
N THR A 66 1.33 -6.71 -0.95
CA THR A 66 0.09 -6.94 -1.71
C THR A 66 0.36 -7.70 -3.01
N ILE A 67 1.39 -7.29 -3.77
CA ILE A 67 1.80 -7.95 -5.01
C ILE A 67 2.25 -9.39 -4.73
N ALA A 68 3.04 -9.60 -3.68
CA ALA A 68 3.51 -10.93 -3.31
C ALA A 68 2.36 -11.88 -2.97
N CYS A 69 1.36 -11.41 -2.21
CA CYS A 69 0.16 -12.19 -1.91
C CYS A 69 -0.65 -12.52 -3.18
N ALA A 70 -0.82 -11.56 -4.09
CA ALA A 70 -1.56 -11.76 -5.33
C ALA A 70 -0.83 -12.74 -6.27
N GLU A 71 0.48 -12.59 -6.46
CA GLU A 71 1.28 -13.50 -7.28
C GLU A 71 1.28 -14.92 -6.71
N ASN A 72 1.45 -15.09 -5.38
CA ASN A 72 1.38 -16.40 -4.75
C ASN A 72 -0.01 -17.03 -4.88
N ALA A 73 -1.08 -16.24 -4.74
CA ALA A 73 -2.45 -16.73 -4.95
C ALA A 73 -2.65 -17.20 -6.40
N HIS A 74 -2.14 -16.44 -7.38
CA HIS A 74 -2.20 -16.81 -8.80
C HIS A 74 -1.44 -18.11 -9.08
N ASP A 75 -0.22 -18.24 -8.57
CA ASP A 75 0.61 -19.45 -8.72
C ASP A 75 -0.07 -20.70 -8.11
N ASN A 76 -0.96 -20.48 -7.14
CA ASN A 76 -1.81 -21.51 -6.54
C ASN A 76 -3.22 -21.61 -7.18
N GLY A 77 -3.43 -21.03 -8.36
CA GLY A 77 -4.61 -21.23 -9.19
C GLY A 77 -5.78 -20.29 -8.91
N VAL A 78 -5.54 -19.16 -8.23
CA VAL A 78 -6.53 -18.08 -8.16
C VAL A 78 -6.52 -17.30 -9.47
N GLU A 79 -7.69 -17.11 -10.06
CA GLU A 79 -7.87 -16.31 -11.26
C GLU A 79 -8.12 -14.84 -10.91
N PHE A 80 -7.48 -13.94 -11.64
CA PHE A 80 -7.62 -12.49 -11.47
C PHE A 80 -8.26 -11.86 -12.70
N TYR A 81 -9.35 -11.14 -12.49
CA TYR A 81 -10.06 -10.40 -13.52
C TYR A 81 -9.95 -8.91 -13.24
N PHE A 82 -9.15 -8.22 -14.05
CA PHE A 82 -8.93 -6.78 -13.98
C PHE A 82 -9.92 -6.04 -14.89
N ASP A 83 -10.07 -4.74 -14.66
CA ASP A 83 -11.03 -3.89 -15.38
C ASP A 83 -12.49 -4.40 -15.26
N PHE A 84 -12.80 -5.13 -14.15
CA PHE A 84 -14.12 -5.66 -13.81
C PHE A 84 -14.68 -4.87 -12.63
N ARG A 85 -15.72 -4.07 -12.86
CA ARG A 85 -16.45 -3.33 -11.84
C ARG A 85 -17.82 -3.99 -11.65
N ALA A 86 -18.09 -4.48 -10.45
CA ALA A 86 -19.39 -5.04 -10.12
C ALA A 86 -20.47 -3.94 -10.17
N GLU A 87 -21.40 -4.07 -11.10
CA GLU A 87 -22.54 -3.13 -11.28
C GLU A 87 -23.83 -3.73 -10.75
N LYS A 88 -23.97 -5.06 -10.82
CA LYS A 88 -25.14 -5.78 -10.35
C LYS A 88 -24.76 -7.09 -9.70
N ILE A 89 -25.37 -7.38 -8.56
CA ILE A 89 -25.22 -8.66 -7.87
C ILE A 89 -26.61 -9.26 -7.63
N THR A 90 -26.79 -10.50 -8.08
CA THR A 90 -28.07 -11.23 -7.94
C THR A 90 -27.85 -12.47 -7.09
N THR A 91 -28.49 -12.51 -5.93
CA THR A 91 -28.47 -13.71 -5.07
C THR A 91 -29.52 -14.71 -5.54
N LEU A 92 -29.07 -15.90 -5.93
CA LEU A 92 -29.90 -17.04 -6.31
C LEU A 92 -30.02 -18.03 -5.14
N ARG A 93 -30.85 -19.05 -5.31
CA ARG A 93 -31.05 -20.08 -4.29
C ARG A 93 -29.76 -20.79 -3.90
N ASP A 94 -28.89 -21.09 -4.88
CA ASP A 94 -27.69 -21.92 -4.72
C ASP A 94 -26.39 -21.21 -5.14
N ALA A 95 -26.48 -19.98 -5.63
CA ALA A 95 -25.35 -19.22 -6.17
C ALA A 95 -25.53 -17.71 -6.00
N VAL A 96 -24.49 -16.97 -6.32
CA VAL A 96 -24.49 -15.52 -6.54
C VAL A 96 -23.96 -15.25 -7.93
N GLU A 97 -24.61 -14.36 -8.65
CA GLU A 97 -24.18 -13.85 -9.95
C GLU A 97 -23.71 -12.39 -9.79
N VAL A 98 -22.50 -12.10 -10.28
CA VAL A 98 -21.90 -10.77 -10.28
C VAL A 98 -21.66 -10.34 -11.71
N GLU A 99 -22.23 -9.23 -12.12
CA GLU A 99 -22.19 -8.69 -13.48
C GLU A 99 -21.51 -7.33 -13.51
N ASP A 100 -20.65 -7.10 -14.50
CA ASP A 100 -20.01 -5.80 -14.73
C ASP A 100 -20.79 -4.95 -15.75
N ASP A 101 -20.29 -3.73 -16.00
CA ASP A 101 -20.83 -2.79 -16.98
C ASP A 101 -20.70 -3.25 -18.47
N ASN A 102 -19.93 -4.29 -18.72
CA ASN A 102 -19.74 -4.90 -20.05
C ASN A 102 -20.54 -6.21 -20.23
N ASN A 103 -21.44 -6.53 -19.28
CA ASN A 103 -22.22 -7.77 -19.21
C ASN A 103 -21.35 -9.04 -19.06
N VAL A 104 -20.15 -8.92 -18.51
CA VAL A 104 -19.37 -10.08 -18.09
C VAL A 104 -19.94 -10.60 -16.77
N LEU A 105 -20.30 -11.88 -16.75
CA LEU A 105 -21.00 -12.50 -15.63
C LEU A 105 -20.14 -13.59 -14.98
N PHE A 106 -19.97 -13.46 -13.66
CA PHE A 106 -19.40 -14.52 -12.82
C PHE A 106 -20.47 -15.14 -11.94
N ARG A 107 -20.44 -16.46 -11.82
CA ARG A 107 -21.29 -17.22 -10.92
C ARG A 107 -20.46 -17.94 -9.86
N SER A 108 -20.79 -17.75 -8.60
CA SER A 108 -20.10 -18.34 -7.46
C SER A 108 -21.07 -18.80 -6.37
N ARG A 109 -20.60 -19.60 -5.41
CA ARG A 109 -21.40 -20.01 -4.24
C ARG A 109 -21.45 -18.93 -3.16
N TYR A 110 -20.37 -18.17 -3.01
CA TYR A 110 -20.22 -17.11 -2.02
C TYR A 110 -19.49 -15.91 -2.64
N VAL A 111 -19.72 -14.74 -2.07
CA VAL A 111 -18.96 -13.51 -2.37
C VAL A 111 -18.27 -13.08 -1.09
N VAL A 112 -16.98 -12.80 -1.17
CA VAL A 112 -16.22 -12.11 -0.14
C VAL A 112 -16.10 -10.65 -0.53
N ASN A 113 -16.69 -9.77 0.25
CA ASN A 113 -16.66 -8.34 0.02
C ASN A 113 -15.41 -7.74 0.66
N ALA A 114 -14.37 -7.54 -0.13
CA ALA A 114 -13.13 -6.86 0.26
C ALA A 114 -12.94 -5.57 -0.57
N ALA A 115 -14.03 -4.88 -0.91
CA ALA A 115 -14.06 -3.74 -1.84
C ALA A 115 -13.56 -2.41 -1.22
N GLY A 116 -12.95 -2.45 -0.04
CA GLY A 116 -12.31 -1.29 0.59
C GLY A 116 -13.27 -0.13 0.80
N ILE A 117 -13.00 1.02 0.18
CA ILE A 117 -13.80 2.23 0.32
C ILE A 117 -15.22 2.09 -0.26
N HIS A 118 -15.44 1.12 -1.16
CA HIS A 118 -16.74 0.82 -1.79
C HIS A 118 -17.44 -0.40 -1.20
N ALA A 119 -16.98 -0.92 -0.07
CA ALA A 119 -17.55 -2.13 0.51
C ALA A 119 -19.01 -2.00 0.92
N ASP A 120 -19.46 -0.81 1.32
CA ASP A 120 -20.87 -0.53 1.61
C ASP A 120 -21.77 -0.58 0.36
N GLU A 121 -21.23 -0.23 -0.81
CA GLU A 121 -21.94 -0.30 -2.09
C GLU A 121 -22.18 -1.76 -2.51
N ILE A 122 -21.13 -2.59 -2.44
CA ILE A 122 -21.24 -4.04 -2.70
C ILE A 122 -22.20 -4.70 -1.69
N SER A 123 -22.12 -4.31 -0.43
CA SER A 123 -23.01 -4.82 0.62
C SER A 123 -24.47 -4.53 0.32
N ARG A 124 -24.82 -3.28 -0.06
CA ARG A 124 -26.18 -2.87 -0.46
C ARG A 124 -26.68 -3.63 -1.69
N MET A 125 -25.82 -3.89 -2.69
CA MET A 125 -26.21 -4.71 -3.86
C MET A 125 -26.65 -6.12 -3.48
N MET A 126 -26.17 -6.62 -2.33
CA MET A 126 -26.55 -7.94 -1.79
C MET A 126 -27.62 -7.87 -0.70
N GLY A 127 -28.25 -6.72 -0.50
CA GLY A 127 -29.36 -6.51 0.44
C GLY A 127 -28.94 -6.28 1.89
N ASP A 128 -27.67 -5.94 2.14
CA ASP A 128 -27.15 -5.61 3.47
C ASP A 128 -26.77 -4.11 3.52
N ASP A 129 -27.57 -3.33 4.23
CA ASP A 129 -27.41 -1.88 4.45
C ASP A 129 -27.03 -1.53 5.90
N SER A 130 -26.47 -2.51 6.64
CA SER A 130 -26.17 -2.40 8.08
C SER A 130 -25.04 -1.41 8.41
N PHE A 131 -24.27 -0.98 7.42
CA PHE A 131 -23.19 -0.02 7.59
C PHE A 131 -22.96 0.88 6.36
N THR A 132 -22.28 1.98 6.60
CA THR A 132 -21.73 2.86 5.57
C THR A 132 -20.24 3.02 5.72
N ILE A 133 -19.56 3.39 4.63
CA ILE A 133 -18.14 3.70 4.62
C ILE A 133 -17.93 5.16 4.25
N ASP A 134 -17.29 5.91 5.13
CA ASP A 134 -16.85 7.27 4.90
C ASP A 134 -15.38 7.32 4.50
N GLY A 135 -15.01 8.32 3.69
CA GLY A 135 -13.63 8.55 3.28
C GLY A 135 -12.88 9.39 4.30
N ARG A 136 -11.68 8.95 4.72
CA ARG A 136 -10.75 9.81 5.47
C ARG A 136 -9.44 9.94 4.70
N LYS A 137 -9.24 11.10 4.08
CA LYS A 137 -8.07 11.40 3.26
C LYS A 137 -6.85 11.63 4.14
N GLY A 138 -5.74 11.00 3.75
CA GLY A 138 -4.43 11.16 4.35
C GLY A 138 -3.41 11.54 3.30
N GLU A 139 -2.82 12.72 3.43
CA GLU A 139 -1.77 13.24 2.55
C GLU A 139 -0.40 12.98 3.16
N TYR A 140 0.62 12.83 2.31
CA TYR A 140 1.99 12.51 2.70
C TYR A 140 3.01 13.31 1.90
N ILE A 141 4.14 13.61 2.53
CA ILE A 141 5.35 14.13 1.89
C ILE A 141 6.41 13.04 1.93
N LEU A 142 6.92 12.60 0.78
CA LEU A 142 8.05 11.67 0.69
C LEU A 142 9.34 12.47 0.45
N LEU A 143 10.34 12.23 1.30
CA LEU A 143 11.62 12.91 1.27
C LEU A 143 12.67 12.08 0.50
N ASP A 144 13.67 12.77 -0.05
CA ASP A 144 14.82 12.14 -0.69
C ASP A 144 15.61 11.25 0.29
N ARG A 145 16.33 10.25 -0.21
CA ARG A 145 17.19 9.38 0.59
C ARG A 145 18.25 10.13 1.40
N SER A 146 18.64 11.33 0.98
CA SER A 146 19.53 12.17 1.77
C SER A 146 18.95 12.58 3.14
N ALA A 147 17.64 12.36 3.36
CA ALA A 147 16.98 12.52 4.65
C ALA A 147 17.06 11.28 5.57
N SER A 148 17.56 10.13 5.09
CA SER A 148 17.54 8.87 5.84
C SER A 148 18.30 8.93 7.16
N GLY A 149 19.39 9.68 7.23
CA GLY A 149 20.18 9.85 8.46
C GLY A 149 19.46 10.58 9.58
N PHE A 150 18.41 11.35 9.27
CA PHE A 150 17.63 12.08 10.25
C PHE A 150 16.58 11.20 10.95
N VAL A 151 16.03 10.22 10.26
CA VAL A 151 14.89 9.42 10.75
C VAL A 151 15.30 7.96 10.85
N GLN A 152 15.69 7.51 12.03
CA GLN A 152 16.16 6.16 12.28
C GLN A 152 15.05 5.23 12.78
N ARG A 153 14.00 5.78 13.35
CA ARG A 153 12.86 5.06 13.94
C ARG A 153 11.55 5.66 13.44
N VAL A 154 10.48 4.86 13.49
CA VAL A 154 9.13 5.41 13.32
C VAL A 154 8.78 6.23 14.54
N VAL A 155 8.56 7.52 14.33
CA VAL A 155 8.17 8.48 15.37
C VAL A 155 6.71 8.82 15.21
N PHE A 156 5.90 8.42 16.17
CA PHE A 156 4.50 8.81 16.31
C PHE A 156 4.41 9.96 17.31
N GLN A 157 3.51 10.89 17.11
CA GLN A 157 3.05 11.80 18.16
C GLN A 157 2.05 11.08 19.06
N ALA A 158 1.92 11.53 20.31
CA ALA A 158 0.86 11.02 21.19
C ALA A 158 -0.52 11.23 20.56
N PRO A 159 -1.48 10.30 20.77
CA PRO A 159 -2.81 10.38 20.17
C PRO A 159 -3.55 11.66 20.58
N SER A 160 -4.30 12.21 19.64
CA SER A 160 -5.20 13.34 19.84
C SER A 160 -6.64 12.93 19.49
N ALA A 161 -7.59 13.83 19.68
CA ALA A 161 -8.99 13.63 19.26
C ALA A 161 -9.12 13.34 17.74
N LEU A 162 -8.14 13.76 16.94
CA LEU A 162 -8.09 13.50 15.49
C LEU A 162 -7.44 12.16 15.12
N GLY A 163 -7.01 11.34 16.10
CA GLY A 163 -6.40 10.03 15.91
C GLY A 163 -4.92 9.96 16.25
N LYS A 164 -4.16 9.10 15.55
CA LYS A 164 -2.78 8.71 15.88
C LYS A 164 -1.72 9.80 15.66
N GLY A 165 -2.08 10.98 15.21
CA GLY A 165 -1.14 12.05 14.88
C GLY A 165 -0.34 11.82 13.60
N VAL A 166 0.49 12.81 13.25
CA VAL A 166 1.39 12.74 12.09
C VAL A 166 2.64 11.96 12.46
N LEU A 167 3.06 11.05 11.56
CA LEU A 167 4.29 10.30 11.70
C LEU A 167 5.45 10.98 10.98
N VAL A 168 6.65 10.80 11.54
CA VAL A 168 7.91 10.94 10.80
C VAL A 168 8.54 9.55 10.79
N SER A 169 8.71 8.95 9.62
CA SER A 169 9.07 7.54 9.50
C SER A 169 10.08 7.30 8.40
N PRO A 170 11.04 6.39 8.60
CA PRO A 170 11.84 5.86 7.52
C PRO A 170 10.97 4.93 6.64
N THR A 171 11.41 4.66 5.42
CA THR A 171 10.90 3.61 4.55
C THR A 171 11.90 2.47 4.42
N VAL A 172 11.44 1.30 4.01
CA VAL A 172 12.32 0.12 3.78
C VAL A 172 13.39 0.39 2.73
N ASP A 173 13.19 1.37 1.87
CA ASP A 173 14.08 1.74 0.78
C ASP A 173 15.03 2.89 1.10
N GLY A 174 15.07 3.34 2.35
CA GLY A 174 15.97 4.40 2.83
C GLY A 174 15.49 5.82 2.52
N ASN A 175 14.25 6.02 2.14
CA ASN A 175 13.61 7.33 2.14
C ASN A 175 13.05 7.63 3.54
N ALA A 176 12.53 8.83 3.74
CA ALA A 176 11.70 9.16 4.89
C ALA A 176 10.40 9.81 4.43
N PHE A 177 9.35 9.75 5.23
CA PHE A 177 8.10 10.44 4.94
C PHE A 177 7.54 11.13 6.18
N VAL A 178 6.73 12.15 5.92
CA VAL A 178 5.91 12.84 6.92
C VAL A 178 4.45 12.71 6.52
N GLY A 179 3.62 12.27 7.44
CA GLY A 179 2.19 12.01 7.19
C GLY A 179 1.62 10.93 8.11
N PRO A 180 0.34 10.63 8.01
CA PRO A 180 -0.65 11.28 7.15
C PRO A 180 -1.30 12.52 7.79
N THR A 181 -2.01 13.30 6.97
CA THR A 181 -3.13 14.12 7.45
C THR A 181 -4.33 13.21 7.77
N ALA A 182 -5.37 13.76 8.38
CA ALA A 182 -6.62 13.05 8.66
C ALA A 182 -7.79 14.01 8.45
N VAL A 183 -8.33 14.01 7.22
CA VAL A 183 -9.41 14.90 6.83
C VAL A 183 -10.57 14.04 6.30
N ASP A 184 -11.73 14.14 6.94
CA ASP A 184 -12.93 13.46 6.46
C ASP A 184 -13.35 14.07 5.12
N HIS A 185 -13.64 13.21 4.14
CA HIS A 185 -13.88 13.60 2.76
C HIS A 185 -15.00 12.77 2.15
N SER A 186 -15.98 13.46 1.56
CA SER A 186 -17.16 12.80 0.96
C SER A 186 -16.88 12.12 -0.38
N ASP A 187 -15.89 12.64 -1.14
CA ASP A 187 -15.47 12.02 -2.38
C ASP A 187 -14.48 10.88 -2.08
N LYS A 188 -14.95 9.65 -2.25
CA LYS A 188 -14.18 8.42 -2.02
C LYS A 188 -12.99 8.26 -2.98
N GLU A 189 -12.98 8.96 -4.11
CA GLU A 189 -11.96 8.86 -5.16
C GLU A 189 -10.93 10.00 -5.11
N ASP A 190 -11.13 11.03 -4.28
CA ASP A 190 -10.21 12.17 -4.23
C ASP A 190 -8.89 11.83 -3.56
N THR A 191 -7.87 11.57 -4.38
CA THR A 191 -6.47 11.39 -3.99
C THR A 191 -5.61 12.61 -4.28
N SER A 192 -6.20 13.78 -4.47
CA SER A 192 -5.48 15.04 -4.67
C SER A 192 -4.74 15.45 -3.39
N VAL A 193 -3.62 16.15 -3.58
CA VAL A 193 -2.83 16.75 -2.48
C VAL A 193 -3.09 18.24 -2.46
N THR A 194 -3.33 18.78 -1.26
CA THR A 194 -3.65 20.20 -1.07
C THR A 194 -2.49 20.98 -0.46
N GLN A 195 -2.39 22.27 -0.77
CA GLN A 195 -1.40 23.14 -0.14
C GLN A 195 -1.59 23.19 1.39
N GLN A 196 -2.83 23.23 1.85
CA GLN A 196 -3.17 23.24 3.27
C GLN A 196 -2.69 21.95 3.96
N GLY A 197 -2.88 20.79 3.35
CA GLY A 197 -2.38 19.50 3.86
C GLY A 197 -0.86 19.47 3.95
N ILE A 198 -0.17 19.94 2.90
CA ILE A 198 1.29 20.02 2.89
C ILE A 198 1.82 20.96 4.01
N ASP A 199 1.19 22.10 4.22
CA ASP A 199 1.61 23.05 5.26
C ASP A 199 1.35 22.49 6.67
N ALA A 200 0.23 21.79 6.88
CA ALA A 200 -0.07 21.08 8.10
C ALA A 200 0.96 19.97 8.40
N LEU A 201 1.34 19.19 7.39
CA LEU A 201 2.36 18.14 7.51
C LEU A 201 3.73 18.72 7.85
N LYS A 202 4.13 19.84 7.23
CA LYS A 202 5.39 20.52 7.55
C LYS A 202 5.41 21.03 8.99
N ALA A 203 4.31 21.60 9.45
CA ALA A 203 4.18 22.07 10.84
C ALA A 203 4.26 20.90 11.83
N ALA A 204 3.51 19.83 11.60
CA ALA A 204 3.49 18.65 12.44
C ALA A 204 4.83 17.89 12.44
N GLY A 205 5.49 17.77 11.29
CA GLY A 205 6.82 17.16 11.17
C GLY A 205 7.86 17.91 12.00
N ARG A 206 7.87 19.26 11.93
CA ARG A 206 8.75 20.11 12.75
C ARG A 206 8.43 20.08 14.24
N LYS A 207 7.18 19.86 14.62
CA LYS A 207 6.82 19.65 16.04
C LYS A 207 7.58 18.46 16.63
N SER A 208 7.72 17.36 15.84
CA SER A 208 8.42 16.17 16.28
C SER A 208 9.94 16.27 16.11
N MET A 209 10.37 16.76 14.95
CA MET A 209 11.76 16.83 14.53
C MET A 209 12.02 18.17 13.82
N PRO A 210 12.46 19.21 14.54
CA PRO A 210 12.59 20.57 14.01
C PRO A 210 13.45 20.67 12.74
N ASP A 211 14.54 19.90 12.68
CA ASP A 211 15.53 19.92 11.60
C ASP A 211 15.26 18.90 10.50
N VAL A 212 14.11 18.21 10.52
CA VAL A 212 13.76 17.28 9.42
C VAL A 212 13.78 18.03 8.06
N PRO A 213 14.49 17.51 7.04
CA PRO A 213 14.77 18.27 5.82
C PRO A 213 13.56 18.34 4.86
N LEU A 214 12.48 19.01 5.30
CA LEU A 214 11.23 19.18 4.53
C LEU A 214 11.37 20.00 3.25
N ASN A 215 12.54 20.56 3.00
CA ASN A 215 12.89 21.25 1.73
C ASN A 215 13.41 20.30 0.63
N ARG A 216 13.45 19.00 0.89
CA ARG A 216 13.90 17.96 -0.04
C ARG A 216 12.81 16.92 -0.37
N PRO A 217 11.58 17.34 -0.68
CA PRO A 217 10.55 16.39 -1.10
C PRO A 217 10.88 15.88 -2.51
N ILE A 218 10.65 14.61 -2.75
CA ILE A 218 10.70 14.04 -4.11
C ILE A 218 9.31 13.86 -4.69
N THR A 219 8.31 13.68 -3.84
CA THR A 219 6.91 13.61 -4.23
C THR A 219 5.99 13.83 -3.04
N SER A 220 4.73 14.09 -3.31
CA SER A 220 3.63 14.03 -2.36
C SER A 220 2.53 13.15 -2.94
N PHE A 221 1.74 12.54 -2.08
CA PHE A 221 0.62 11.70 -2.47
C PHE A 221 -0.43 11.67 -1.39
N ALA A 222 -1.63 11.23 -1.75
CA ALA A 222 -2.72 11.03 -0.81
C ALA A 222 -3.39 9.67 -1.05
N GLY A 223 -4.10 9.20 -0.03
CA GLY A 223 -4.97 8.04 -0.12
C GLY A 223 -6.18 8.23 0.78
N VAL A 224 -7.28 7.57 0.42
CA VAL A 224 -8.53 7.62 1.18
C VAL A 224 -8.70 6.32 1.97
N ARG A 225 -8.86 6.45 3.28
CA ARG A 225 -9.09 5.31 4.19
C ARG A 225 -10.57 5.03 4.32
N ALA A 226 -10.94 3.76 4.29
CA ALA A 226 -12.29 3.29 4.53
C ALA A 226 -12.62 3.36 6.03
N VAL A 227 -13.44 4.31 6.45
CA VAL A 227 -13.86 4.47 7.85
C VAL A 227 -15.30 3.97 7.97
N PRO A 228 -15.54 2.84 8.65
CA PRO A 228 -16.89 2.30 8.78
C PRO A 228 -17.69 3.05 9.84
N SER A 229 -19.00 3.20 9.61
CA SER A 229 -19.93 3.79 10.57
C SER A 229 -20.04 3.03 11.89
N THR A 230 -19.62 1.76 11.90
CA THR A 230 -19.57 0.89 13.10
C THR A 230 -18.38 1.19 14.02
N GLY A 231 -17.38 1.92 13.54
CA GLY A 231 -16.16 2.25 14.30
C GLY A 231 -15.10 1.18 14.34
N ASP A 232 -15.37 -0.05 13.87
CA ASP A 232 -14.39 -1.16 13.81
C ASP A 232 -14.60 -1.97 12.51
N PHE A 233 -13.64 -2.87 12.22
CA PHE A 233 -13.69 -3.76 11.06
C PHE A 233 -14.96 -4.60 11.04
N ILE A 234 -15.53 -4.77 9.87
CA ILE A 234 -16.74 -5.55 9.64
C ILE A 234 -16.31 -6.87 9.00
N LEU A 235 -16.26 -7.92 9.84
CA LEU A 235 -15.77 -9.25 9.45
C LEU A 235 -16.86 -10.29 9.67
N GLY A 236 -16.92 -11.28 8.78
CA GLY A 236 -17.81 -12.43 8.95
C GLY A 236 -19.00 -12.46 8.01
N GLN A 237 -19.90 -13.41 8.23
CA GLN A 237 -21.09 -13.60 7.42
C GLN A 237 -22.09 -12.48 7.67
N SER A 238 -22.64 -11.92 6.59
CA SER A 238 -23.72 -10.92 6.68
C SER A 238 -24.99 -11.56 7.27
N ALA A 239 -25.64 -10.83 8.17
CA ALA A 239 -26.92 -11.25 8.72
C ALA A 239 -28.09 -11.16 7.71
N ALA A 240 -27.96 -10.26 6.72
CA ALA A 240 -28.97 -10.06 5.68
C ALA A 240 -28.83 -11.08 4.54
N ASN A 241 -27.61 -11.54 4.25
CA ASN A 241 -27.37 -12.46 3.14
C ASN A 241 -26.33 -13.53 3.49
N PRO A 242 -26.75 -14.80 3.64
CA PRO A 242 -25.86 -15.87 4.09
C PRO A 242 -24.76 -16.24 3.06
N ARG A 243 -24.80 -15.70 1.84
CA ARG A 243 -23.77 -15.91 0.81
C ARG A 243 -22.77 -14.79 0.74
N LEU A 244 -22.93 -13.76 1.55
CA LEU A 244 -22.04 -12.62 1.65
C LEU A 244 -21.15 -12.75 2.88
N ILE A 245 -19.85 -12.76 2.68
CA ILE A 245 -18.85 -12.67 3.75
C ILE A 245 -18.23 -11.28 3.68
N GLN A 246 -18.28 -10.54 4.77
CA GLN A 246 -17.72 -9.20 4.89
C GLN A 246 -16.25 -9.27 5.30
N ALA A 247 -15.41 -8.53 4.60
CA ALA A 247 -14.06 -8.11 4.96
C ALA A 247 -13.96 -6.60 4.65
N ALA A 248 -14.82 -5.82 5.34
CA ALA A 248 -15.14 -4.44 5.01
C ALA A 248 -14.72 -3.49 6.15
N GLY A 249 -14.69 -2.18 5.85
CA GLY A 249 -14.33 -1.15 6.84
C GLY A 249 -12.90 -1.26 7.37
N ILE A 250 -12.02 -1.91 6.62
CA ILE A 250 -10.65 -2.18 7.04
C ILE A 250 -9.79 -0.93 6.78
N SER A 251 -9.66 -0.11 7.82
CA SER A 251 -8.76 1.03 7.86
C SER A 251 -7.42 0.66 8.53
N SER A 252 -6.71 1.60 9.13
CA SER A 252 -5.49 1.31 9.91
C SER A 252 -5.84 0.64 11.25
N PRO A 253 -5.19 -0.48 11.61
CA PRO A 253 -3.98 -1.10 11.08
C PRO A 253 -4.22 -2.29 10.12
N GLY A 254 -5.10 -2.17 9.13
CA GLY A 254 -5.56 -3.25 8.27
C GLY A 254 -4.46 -4.08 7.62
N LEU A 255 -3.39 -3.44 7.08
CA LEU A 255 -2.33 -4.18 6.40
C LEU A 255 -1.63 -5.18 7.32
N SER A 256 -1.27 -4.77 8.54
CA SER A 256 -0.63 -5.65 9.52
C SER A 256 -1.57 -6.72 10.06
N SER A 257 -2.89 -6.49 10.03
CA SER A 257 -3.92 -7.41 10.46
C SER A 257 -4.37 -8.38 9.35
N THR A 258 -3.93 -8.17 8.11
CA THR A 258 -4.37 -8.95 6.93
C THR A 258 -4.26 -10.47 7.11
N PRO A 259 -3.20 -11.05 7.70
CA PRO A 259 -3.15 -12.50 7.89
C PRO A 259 -4.27 -13.02 8.80
N ALA A 260 -4.57 -12.33 9.90
CA ALA A 260 -5.65 -12.69 10.81
C ALA A 260 -7.04 -12.50 10.15
N ILE A 261 -7.23 -11.41 9.40
CA ILE A 261 -8.45 -11.14 8.63
C ILE A 261 -8.68 -12.25 7.60
N ALA A 262 -7.64 -12.69 6.90
CA ALA A 262 -7.74 -13.79 5.94
C ALA A 262 -8.18 -15.10 6.61
N MET A 263 -7.61 -15.43 7.78
CA MET A 263 -7.99 -16.61 8.55
C MET A 263 -9.46 -16.54 9.00
N GLU A 264 -9.91 -15.39 9.51
CA GLU A 264 -11.30 -15.19 9.92
C GLU A 264 -12.27 -15.26 8.73
N THR A 265 -11.87 -14.74 7.57
CA THR A 265 -12.65 -14.82 6.32
C THR A 265 -12.84 -16.29 5.89
N VAL A 266 -11.78 -17.10 5.93
CA VAL A 266 -11.84 -18.53 5.61
C VAL A 266 -12.72 -19.26 6.62
N GLU A 267 -12.60 -18.95 7.90
CA GLU A 267 -13.44 -19.54 8.95
C GLU A 267 -14.93 -19.18 8.77
N SER A 268 -15.20 -17.94 8.39
CA SER A 268 -16.55 -17.47 8.10
C SER A 268 -17.17 -18.20 6.90
N LEU A 269 -16.40 -18.45 5.84
CA LEU A 269 -16.82 -19.26 4.69
C LEU A 269 -17.13 -20.69 5.12
N ARG A 270 -16.34 -21.29 6.02
CA ARG A 270 -16.57 -22.63 6.54
C ARG A 270 -17.86 -22.70 7.37
N LYS A 271 -18.08 -21.73 8.25
CA LYS A 271 -19.31 -21.59 9.04
C LYS A 271 -20.55 -21.39 8.15
N ALA A 272 -20.39 -20.68 7.04
CA ALA A 272 -21.44 -20.50 6.02
C ALA A 272 -21.75 -21.76 5.21
N GLY A 273 -21.00 -22.86 5.41
CA GLY A 273 -21.23 -24.15 4.75
C GLY A 273 -20.32 -24.48 3.56
N LEU A 274 -19.29 -23.65 3.29
CA LEU A 274 -18.30 -23.96 2.26
C LEU A 274 -17.44 -25.15 2.72
N GLN A 275 -17.51 -26.25 1.97
CA GLN A 275 -16.66 -27.42 2.21
C GLN A 275 -15.25 -27.12 1.69
N LEU A 276 -14.30 -26.95 2.60
CA LEU A 276 -12.90 -26.71 2.31
C LEU A 276 -12.14 -28.03 2.35
N GLN A 277 -11.32 -28.28 1.35
CA GLN A 277 -10.42 -29.41 1.26
C GLN A 277 -8.97 -28.90 1.19
N PRO A 278 -8.05 -29.50 1.96
CA PRO A 278 -6.63 -29.19 1.83
C PRO A 278 -6.12 -29.48 0.42
N ARG A 279 -5.34 -28.58 -0.14
CA ARG A 279 -4.64 -28.82 -1.41
C ARG A 279 -3.27 -29.41 -1.14
N GLY A 280 -3.01 -30.60 -1.71
CA GLY A 280 -1.71 -31.29 -1.55
C GLY A 280 -0.59 -30.65 -2.38
N ASP A 281 -0.94 -29.87 -3.40
CA ASP A 281 -0.01 -29.18 -4.32
C ASP A 281 0.16 -27.69 -4.00
N PHE A 282 -0.32 -27.22 -2.83
CA PHE A 282 -0.17 -25.83 -2.42
C PHE A 282 1.29 -25.46 -2.17
N ASN A 283 1.78 -24.43 -2.90
CA ASN A 283 3.11 -23.87 -2.68
C ASN A 283 3.01 -22.55 -1.89
N PRO A 284 3.41 -22.53 -0.60
CA PRO A 284 3.40 -21.30 0.21
C PRO A 284 4.55 -20.33 -0.13
N VAL A 285 5.54 -20.78 -0.90
CA VAL A 285 6.76 -20.03 -1.15
C VAL A 285 6.65 -19.30 -2.49
N ARG A 286 6.78 -17.97 -2.44
CA ARG A 286 7.02 -17.14 -3.60
C ARG A 286 8.52 -16.89 -3.73
N GLU A 287 9.09 -17.18 -4.88
CA GLU A 287 10.46 -16.82 -5.17
C GLU A 287 10.62 -15.29 -5.18
N HIS A 288 11.62 -14.79 -4.46
CA HIS A 288 11.95 -13.38 -4.41
C HIS A 288 13.28 -13.13 -5.11
N GLU A 289 13.28 -12.28 -6.11
CA GLU A 289 14.51 -11.81 -6.74
C GLU A 289 15.12 -10.68 -5.91
N LYS A 290 16.39 -10.87 -5.52
CA LYS A 290 17.16 -9.81 -4.86
C LYS A 290 17.37 -8.66 -5.83
N ALA A 291 16.96 -7.46 -5.46
CA ALA A 291 17.15 -6.27 -6.28
C ALA A 291 18.66 -6.06 -6.57
N PHE A 292 19.01 -5.77 -7.82
CA PHE A 292 20.40 -5.60 -8.28
C PHE A 292 21.19 -4.58 -7.44
N ARG A 293 20.53 -3.52 -6.99
CA ARG A 293 21.14 -2.52 -6.09
C ARG A 293 21.61 -3.09 -4.74
N ASN A 294 21.01 -4.20 -4.28
CA ASN A 294 21.31 -4.85 -3.01
C ASN A 294 22.25 -6.05 -3.17
N MET A 295 22.65 -6.40 -4.39
CA MET A 295 23.59 -7.48 -4.69
C MET A 295 25.03 -7.05 -4.37
N THR A 296 25.86 -8.02 -3.93
CA THR A 296 27.32 -7.85 -3.87
C THR A 296 27.90 -7.76 -5.28
N GLU A 297 29.19 -7.44 -5.39
CA GLU A 297 29.86 -7.37 -6.70
C GLU A 297 29.85 -8.73 -7.40
N GLU A 298 30.16 -9.80 -6.66
CA GLU A 298 30.17 -11.18 -7.16
C GLU A 298 28.75 -11.63 -7.60
N GLU A 299 27.72 -11.27 -6.84
CA GLU A 299 26.32 -11.55 -7.21
C GLU A 299 25.92 -10.81 -8.49
N ARG A 300 26.37 -9.56 -8.67
CA ARG A 300 26.12 -8.78 -9.89
C ARG A 300 26.81 -9.38 -11.11
N GLU A 301 28.05 -9.78 -10.98
CA GLU A 301 28.79 -10.46 -12.04
C GLU A 301 28.10 -11.77 -12.44
N ALA A 302 27.70 -12.58 -11.47
CA ALA A 302 26.96 -13.81 -11.72
C ALA A 302 25.60 -13.56 -12.40
N ALA A 303 24.85 -12.53 -11.95
CA ALA A 303 23.60 -12.14 -12.56
C ALA A 303 23.78 -11.69 -14.01
N ILE A 304 24.80 -10.87 -14.32
CA ILE A 304 25.12 -10.40 -15.68
C ILE A 304 25.56 -11.56 -16.57
N ALA A 305 26.34 -12.51 -16.04
CA ALA A 305 26.77 -13.70 -16.78
C ALA A 305 25.57 -14.60 -17.16
N LYS A 306 24.57 -14.70 -16.27
CA LYS A 306 23.34 -15.47 -16.50
C LYS A 306 22.39 -14.76 -17.47
N ASP A 307 22.22 -13.45 -17.31
CA ASP A 307 21.37 -12.61 -18.15
C ASP A 307 22.03 -11.24 -18.39
N PRO A 308 22.57 -11.01 -19.60
CA PRO A 308 23.26 -9.74 -19.93
C PRO A 308 22.44 -8.47 -19.75
N ARG A 309 21.08 -8.59 -19.63
CA ARG A 309 20.19 -7.46 -19.38
C ARG A 309 20.42 -6.84 -17.99
N TYR A 310 20.99 -7.59 -17.03
CA TYR A 310 21.42 -7.04 -15.73
C TYR A 310 22.57 -6.04 -15.87
N GLY A 311 23.37 -6.10 -16.92
CA GLY A 311 24.43 -5.11 -17.21
C GLY A 311 23.91 -3.77 -17.76
N ARG A 312 22.60 -3.62 -18.02
CA ARG A 312 22.03 -2.40 -18.60
C ARG A 312 21.16 -1.68 -17.59
N ILE A 313 21.68 -0.60 -16.98
CA ILE A 313 20.94 0.23 -16.00
C ILE A 313 19.96 1.15 -16.75
N ILE A 314 18.67 0.97 -16.49
CA ILE A 314 17.58 1.78 -17.07
C ILE A 314 17.23 2.96 -16.14
N CYS A 315 17.03 2.68 -14.84
CA CYS A 315 16.77 3.73 -13.84
C CYS A 315 18.02 4.01 -13.02
N ARG A 316 18.73 5.12 -13.29
CA ARG A 316 19.98 5.48 -12.60
C ARG A 316 19.76 5.88 -11.14
N CYS A 317 18.64 6.57 -10.83
CA CYS A 317 18.34 7.04 -9.47
C CYS A 317 18.12 5.88 -8.48
N GLU A 318 17.58 4.75 -8.96
CA GLU A 318 17.24 3.57 -8.15
C GLU A 318 18.11 2.36 -8.52
N SER A 319 19.06 2.50 -9.45
CA SER A 319 19.94 1.43 -9.94
C SER A 319 19.19 0.19 -10.42
N VAL A 320 18.09 0.42 -11.18
CA VAL A 320 17.27 -0.69 -11.72
C VAL A 320 17.72 -1.04 -13.12
N THR A 321 17.90 -2.32 -13.36
CA THR A 321 18.37 -2.92 -14.61
C THR A 321 17.22 -3.22 -15.58
N GLU A 322 17.61 -3.49 -16.84
CA GLU A 322 16.66 -3.95 -17.86
C GLU A 322 16.08 -5.33 -17.50
N ALA A 323 16.87 -6.24 -16.96
CA ALA A 323 16.43 -7.56 -16.52
C ALA A 323 15.31 -7.46 -15.48
N GLU A 324 15.52 -6.69 -14.41
CA GLU A 324 14.50 -6.50 -13.37
C GLU A 324 13.18 -5.94 -13.93
N ILE A 325 13.26 -5.00 -14.89
CA ILE A 325 12.06 -4.44 -15.53
C ILE A 325 11.35 -5.49 -16.38
N VAL A 326 12.08 -6.27 -17.16
CA VAL A 326 11.50 -7.31 -18.01
C VAL A 326 10.86 -8.41 -17.16
N HIS A 327 11.53 -8.89 -16.13
CA HIS A 327 10.95 -9.87 -15.19
C HIS A 327 9.68 -9.33 -14.51
N ALA A 328 9.68 -8.04 -14.13
CA ALA A 328 8.48 -7.42 -13.58
C ALA A 328 7.31 -7.34 -14.57
N ILE A 329 7.60 -7.12 -15.87
CA ILE A 329 6.59 -7.12 -16.93
C ILE A 329 6.02 -8.53 -17.12
N GLU A 330 6.89 -9.54 -17.21
CA GLU A 330 6.51 -10.94 -17.44
C GLU A 330 5.68 -11.52 -16.28
N ARG A 331 5.95 -11.10 -15.05
CA ARG A 331 5.20 -11.52 -13.84
C ARG A 331 3.97 -10.67 -13.54
N THR A 332 3.68 -9.65 -14.32
CA THR A 332 2.52 -8.79 -14.07
C THR A 332 1.21 -9.54 -14.31
N LEU A 333 0.38 -9.61 -13.30
CA LEU A 333 -1.00 -10.03 -13.43
C LEU A 333 -1.78 -8.95 -14.20
N GLY A 334 -2.42 -9.31 -15.29
CA GLY A 334 -3.10 -8.37 -16.19
C GLY A 334 -2.15 -7.58 -17.11
N LYS A 335 -2.56 -6.40 -17.54
CA LYS A 335 -1.79 -5.57 -18.48
C LYS A 335 -0.72 -4.77 -17.76
N PRO A 336 0.56 -4.82 -18.21
CA PRO A 336 1.61 -4.03 -17.57
C PRO A 336 1.41 -2.52 -17.79
N THR A 337 1.61 -1.74 -16.72
CA THR A 337 1.56 -0.28 -16.71
C THR A 337 2.88 0.28 -16.17
N LEU A 338 3.15 1.57 -16.39
CA LEU A 338 4.35 2.19 -15.82
C LEU A 338 4.38 2.10 -14.29
N ASP A 339 3.27 2.37 -13.63
CA ASP A 339 3.19 2.28 -12.17
C ASP A 339 3.21 0.83 -11.67
N GLY A 340 2.74 -0.13 -12.47
CA GLY A 340 2.90 -1.56 -12.19
C GLY A 340 4.36 -1.98 -12.15
N VAL A 341 5.16 -1.59 -13.14
CA VAL A 341 6.61 -1.80 -13.17
C VAL A 341 7.29 -1.05 -12.04
N LYS A 342 6.94 0.24 -11.84
CA LYS A 342 7.47 1.08 -10.76
C LYS A 342 7.31 0.43 -9.39
N ARG A 343 6.14 -0.11 -9.07
CA ARG A 343 5.86 -0.75 -7.77
C ARG A 343 6.59 -2.07 -7.57
N ARG A 344 6.99 -2.75 -8.64
CA ARG A 344 7.75 -4.01 -8.57
C ARG A 344 9.26 -3.81 -8.53
N THR A 345 9.76 -2.76 -9.19
CA THR A 345 11.21 -2.55 -9.40
C THR A 345 11.76 -1.28 -8.79
N ARG A 346 10.91 -0.31 -8.46
CA ARG A 346 11.22 1.08 -8.12
C ARG A 346 11.69 1.94 -9.30
N ALA A 347 11.69 1.45 -10.53
CA ALA A 347 11.99 2.28 -11.71
C ALA A 347 11.01 3.47 -11.78
N GLY A 348 11.52 4.70 -11.63
CA GLY A 348 10.73 5.92 -11.58
C GLY A 348 10.39 6.45 -10.18
N MET A 349 10.85 5.79 -9.09
CA MET A 349 10.63 6.26 -7.70
C MET A 349 11.71 7.19 -7.16
N GLY A 350 12.84 7.33 -7.86
CA GLY A 350 13.91 8.21 -7.42
C GLY A 350 13.58 9.70 -7.66
N ARG A 351 14.53 10.59 -7.33
CA ARG A 351 14.33 12.05 -7.33
C ARG A 351 13.84 12.66 -8.64
N CYS A 352 14.06 12.02 -9.80
CA CYS A 352 13.55 12.50 -11.09
C CYS A 352 12.13 12.04 -11.41
N GLN A 353 11.53 11.16 -10.58
CA GLN A 353 10.15 10.65 -10.71
C GLN A 353 9.83 10.15 -12.13
N GLY A 354 10.75 9.36 -12.71
CA GLY A 354 10.58 8.76 -14.04
C GLY A 354 10.98 9.66 -15.22
N GLY A 355 11.39 10.91 -14.98
CA GLY A 355 11.70 11.86 -16.05
C GLY A 355 12.71 11.37 -17.09
N PHE A 356 13.62 10.47 -16.73
CA PHE A 356 14.60 9.90 -17.66
C PHE A 356 14.30 8.45 -18.05
N CYS A 357 13.81 7.62 -17.12
CA CYS A 357 13.64 6.20 -17.38
C CYS A 357 12.27 5.83 -17.99
N ALA A 358 11.22 6.64 -17.82
CA ALA A 358 9.88 6.30 -18.28
C ALA A 358 9.79 5.97 -19.78
N PRO A 359 10.40 6.71 -20.72
CA PRO A 359 10.36 6.35 -22.13
C PRO A 359 10.93 4.95 -22.39
N ARG A 360 12.08 4.64 -21.77
CA ARG A 360 12.71 3.33 -21.96
C ARG A 360 11.89 2.20 -21.32
N VAL A 361 11.27 2.44 -20.16
CA VAL A 361 10.35 1.48 -19.53
C VAL A 361 9.14 1.23 -20.43
N MET A 362 8.59 2.27 -21.07
CA MET A 362 7.50 2.10 -22.04
C MET A 362 7.92 1.25 -23.25
N GLU A 363 9.13 1.45 -23.79
CA GLU A 363 9.66 0.60 -24.87
C GLU A 363 9.73 -0.88 -24.45
N LEU A 364 10.21 -1.15 -23.22
CA LEU A 364 10.27 -2.50 -22.68
C LEU A 364 8.87 -3.10 -22.47
N ILE A 365 7.91 -2.32 -21.96
CA ILE A 365 6.50 -2.76 -21.86
C ILE A 365 5.93 -3.08 -23.24
N ALA A 366 6.21 -2.27 -24.25
CA ALA A 366 5.75 -2.55 -25.61
C ALA A 366 6.37 -3.83 -26.18
N GLN A 367 7.67 -4.01 -25.96
CA GLN A 367 8.44 -5.13 -26.49
C GLN A 367 8.09 -6.46 -25.81
N TYR A 368 8.02 -6.49 -24.49
CA TYR A 368 7.88 -7.72 -23.70
C TYR A 368 6.44 -7.95 -23.18
N GLY A 369 5.68 -6.88 -22.96
CA GLY A 369 4.29 -6.96 -22.50
C GLY A 369 3.25 -7.01 -23.63
N GLY A 370 3.68 -6.90 -24.90
CA GLY A 370 2.78 -6.94 -26.05
C GLY A 370 1.77 -5.80 -26.14
N VAL A 371 2.00 -4.70 -25.42
CA VAL A 371 1.12 -3.54 -25.41
C VAL A 371 1.65 -2.47 -26.36
N PRO A 372 0.89 -2.08 -27.41
CA PRO A 372 1.31 -0.99 -28.28
C PRO A 372 1.66 0.29 -27.50
N MET A 373 2.73 0.99 -27.90
CA MET A 373 3.26 2.16 -27.18
C MET A 373 2.18 3.20 -26.86
N GLU A 374 1.26 3.45 -27.79
CA GLU A 374 0.16 4.42 -27.66
C GLU A 374 -0.95 3.96 -26.70
N LYS A 375 -0.96 2.67 -26.36
CA LYS A 375 -1.94 2.08 -25.43
C LYS A 375 -1.40 1.90 -24.02
N ILE A 376 -0.10 2.15 -23.79
CA ILE A 376 0.50 2.06 -22.47
C ILE A 376 -0.05 3.17 -21.59
N THR A 377 -0.51 2.80 -20.41
CA THR A 377 -1.04 3.72 -19.41
C THR A 377 -0.05 3.92 -18.27
N LYS A 378 -0.20 5.01 -17.55
CA LYS A 378 0.55 5.24 -16.32
C LYS A 378 0.11 4.25 -15.23
N ASN A 379 -1.21 4.13 -14.99
CA ASN A 379 -1.78 3.32 -13.89
C ASN A 379 -3.13 2.65 -14.24
N GLY A 380 -3.38 2.39 -15.54
CA GLY A 380 -4.67 1.84 -16.02
C GLY A 380 -5.66 2.92 -16.46
N GLY A 381 -6.87 2.53 -16.83
CA GLY A 381 -7.95 3.41 -17.26
C GLY A 381 -7.54 4.38 -18.38
N ALA A 382 -7.90 5.65 -18.23
CA ALA A 382 -7.63 6.72 -19.21
C ALA A 382 -6.25 7.37 -19.07
N SER A 383 -5.35 6.85 -18.23
CA SER A 383 -4.05 7.47 -17.91
C SER A 383 -2.96 7.26 -18.97
N ARG A 384 -3.31 7.41 -20.27
CA ARG A 384 -2.37 7.30 -21.40
C ARG A 384 -1.36 8.43 -21.37
N LEU A 385 -0.09 8.11 -21.71
CA LEU A 385 1.00 9.07 -21.77
C LEU A 385 1.22 9.60 -23.20
N ILE A 386 0.89 8.81 -24.20
CA ILE A 386 0.98 9.19 -25.61
C ILE A 386 -0.42 9.45 -26.11
N VAL A 387 -0.68 10.68 -26.53
CA VAL A 387 -1.97 11.11 -27.06
C VAL A 387 -2.07 10.98 -28.59
N GLY A 388 -0.93 10.77 -29.28
CA GLY A 388 -0.88 10.58 -30.72
C GLY A 388 0.55 10.71 -31.27
N ARG A 389 0.69 10.46 -32.57
CA ARG A 389 1.96 10.59 -33.29
C ARG A 389 2.14 12.04 -33.75
N THR A 390 3.34 12.57 -33.63
CA THR A 390 3.72 13.93 -34.09
C THR A 390 3.72 14.05 -35.62
N ARG A 391 3.95 12.93 -36.34
CA ARG A 391 3.86 12.87 -37.81
C ARG A 391 2.81 11.88 -38.22
N LYS A 392 1.86 12.28 -39.07
CA LYS A 392 0.97 11.35 -39.76
C LYS A 392 1.83 10.54 -40.73
N GLU A 393 1.72 9.21 -40.73
CA GLU A 393 2.29 8.41 -41.80
C GLU A 393 1.63 8.85 -43.09
N GLU A 394 2.44 9.35 -44.06
CA GLU A 394 1.99 9.51 -45.43
C GLU A 394 1.55 8.11 -45.89
N ARG A 395 0.26 7.94 -46.16
CA ARG A 395 -0.21 6.72 -46.83
C ARG A 395 0.57 6.60 -48.11
N LYS A 396 1.53 5.68 -48.18
CA LYS A 396 2.09 5.26 -49.47
C LYS A 396 0.91 4.77 -50.33
N LYS A 397 0.59 5.54 -51.36
CA LYS A 397 -0.36 5.18 -52.38
C LYS A 397 0.18 3.98 -53.19
#